data_48cde5e843ece8c3ae62e090c4ae71cf
#
_entry.id   48cde5e843ece8c3ae62e090c4ae71cf
#
_cell.length_a   1.000
_cell.length_b   1.000
_cell.length_c   1.000
_cell.angle_alpha   90.00
_cell.angle_beta   90.00
_cell.angle_gamma   90.00
#
_symmetry.space_group_name_H-M   'P 1'
#
loop_
_entity.id
_entity.type
_entity.pdbx_description
1 polymer ?
#
loop_
_entity_poly.entity_id
_entity_poly.type
_entity_poly.pdbx_seq_one_letter_code
_entity_poly.pdbx_strand_id
1 'polypeptide(L)'
;MKINYRDVREPHWSSSECSSINCQVFFEHLGQEVPFTASPLDSEPHGREIFERCVSGEFGNVAPAKLDAPSLVHEELHPPALPVGWHDIHEFLEEANRENASGTERGLVLVWASMVDEMLCRLLEQFLVESTITKDMLRGGSGPLFAFSARTKAAFSLGLISKDELQAIEVVRAIRNSFAHKLGISLADTSLHDKCKDLYRKTFNDNYTFDAKHYYSQACTRLLIILSGRIASIAQNRRLEHTDPRPIYER
;
A
#
# COMPACT_ATOMS: atom_id res chain seq x y z
N MET A 1 -18.80 19.77 10.48
CA MET A 1 -19.92 20.31 9.69
C MET A 1 -21.17 19.52 10.07
N LYS A 2 -22.29 20.14 10.43
CA LYS A 2 -23.50 19.37 10.78
C LYS A 2 -24.15 18.91 9.48
N ILE A 3 -24.21 17.60 9.25
CA ILE A 3 -24.84 17.01 8.08
C ILE A 3 -26.34 16.93 8.39
N ASN A 4 -27.16 17.59 7.56
CA ASN A 4 -28.61 17.54 7.67
C ASN A 4 -29.16 16.44 6.81
N TYR A 5 -30.10 15.70 7.37
CA TYR A 5 -30.83 14.65 6.69
C TYR A 5 -32.32 14.75 7.00
N ARG A 6 -33.12 14.22 6.12
CA ARG A 6 -34.58 14.05 6.26
C ARG A 6 -34.95 12.68 5.71
N ASP A 7 -36.10 12.16 6.04
CA ASP A 7 -36.62 10.89 5.54
C ASP A 7 -35.65 9.72 5.70
N VAL A 8 -35.85 8.94 6.74
CA VAL A 8 -35.19 7.64 6.91
C VAL A 8 -36.20 6.55 6.64
N ARG A 9 -35.93 5.67 5.70
CA ARG A 9 -36.89 4.67 5.21
C ARG A 9 -36.31 3.26 5.30
N GLU A 10 -37.17 2.28 5.39
CA GLU A 10 -36.90 0.84 5.37
C GLU A 10 -35.77 0.42 6.37
N PRO A 11 -35.84 0.85 7.65
CA PRO A 11 -34.83 0.41 8.59
C PRO A 11 -34.95 -1.10 8.84
N HIS A 12 -33.82 -1.81 8.68
CA HIS A 12 -33.73 -3.23 8.98
C HIS A 12 -32.35 -3.55 9.58
N TRP A 13 -32.29 -4.54 10.46
CA TRP A 13 -31.02 -4.96 11.02
C TRP A 13 -30.05 -5.45 9.95
N SER A 14 -28.78 -5.09 10.05
CA SER A 14 -27.75 -5.52 9.11
C SER A 14 -27.35 -6.98 9.28
N SER A 15 -27.52 -7.50 10.50
CA SER A 15 -27.19 -8.88 10.87
C SER A 15 -28.09 -9.37 12.02
N SER A 16 -28.03 -10.66 12.30
CA SER A 16 -28.71 -11.27 13.46
C SER A 16 -28.20 -10.75 14.81
N GLU A 17 -27.02 -10.13 14.84
CA GLU A 17 -26.42 -9.56 16.06
C GLU A 17 -27.02 -8.19 16.44
N CYS A 18 -27.84 -7.60 15.58
CA CYS A 18 -28.49 -6.31 15.81
C CYS A 18 -27.51 -5.17 16.17
N SER A 19 -26.30 -5.21 15.60
CA SER A 19 -25.23 -4.25 15.92
C SER A 19 -25.28 -2.97 15.07
N SER A 20 -25.95 -3.01 13.91
CA SER A 20 -26.13 -1.88 13.01
C SER A 20 -27.42 -2.00 12.21
N ILE A 21 -27.89 -0.89 11.66
CA ILE A 21 -29.16 -0.79 10.92
C ILE A 21 -28.89 -0.25 9.53
N ASN A 22 -29.33 -0.99 8.51
CA ASN A 22 -29.37 -0.52 7.13
C ASN A 22 -30.68 0.20 6.87
N CYS A 23 -30.62 1.35 6.19
CA CYS A 23 -31.77 2.17 5.83
C CYS A 23 -31.50 3.00 4.58
N GLN A 24 -32.53 3.61 4.01
CA GLN A 24 -32.39 4.64 2.98
C GLN A 24 -32.52 6.00 3.65
N VAL A 25 -31.58 6.91 3.40
CA VAL A 25 -31.53 8.24 4.01
C VAL A 25 -31.44 9.32 2.94
N PHE A 26 -32.31 10.32 3.00
CA PHE A 26 -32.17 11.49 2.16
C PHE A 26 -31.27 12.53 2.84
N PHE A 27 -30.08 12.73 2.28
CA PHE A 27 -29.16 13.77 2.75
C PHE A 27 -29.34 15.06 1.96
N GLU A 28 -29.56 16.18 2.65
CA GLU A 28 -29.80 17.48 2.02
C GLU A 28 -28.64 17.96 1.15
N HIS A 29 -27.41 17.71 1.58
CA HIS A 29 -26.21 18.09 0.83
C HIS A 29 -25.96 17.27 -0.44
N LEU A 30 -26.52 16.05 -0.52
CA LEU A 30 -26.46 15.20 -1.71
C LEU A 30 -27.67 15.38 -2.62
N GLY A 31 -28.78 15.93 -2.09
CA GLY A 31 -30.03 16.12 -2.82
C GLY A 31 -30.72 14.83 -3.27
N GLN A 32 -30.34 13.68 -2.72
CA GLN A 32 -30.86 12.37 -3.10
C GLN A 32 -30.90 11.40 -1.92
N GLU A 33 -31.69 10.34 -2.09
CA GLU A 33 -31.74 9.21 -1.17
C GLU A 33 -30.58 8.26 -1.45
N VAL A 34 -29.88 7.83 -0.40
CA VAL A 34 -28.76 6.89 -0.52
C VAL A 34 -28.87 5.79 0.54
N PRO A 35 -28.39 4.56 0.24
CA PRO A 35 -28.29 3.51 1.24
C PRO A 35 -27.27 3.95 2.33
N PHE A 36 -27.65 3.73 3.58
CA PHE A 36 -26.87 4.12 4.73
C PHE A 36 -26.89 3.03 5.80
N THR A 37 -25.76 2.79 6.42
CA THR A 37 -25.65 1.87 7.59
C THR A 37 -25.38 2.68 8.84
N ALA A 38 -26.34 2.75 9.72
CA ALA A 38 -26.23 3.45 11.00
C ALA A 38 -25.72 2.51 12.10
N SER A 39 -24.82 2.99 12.95
CA SER A 39 -24.24 2.22 14.06
C SER A 39 -24.12 3.07 15.31
N PRO A 40 -24.24 2.50 16.53
CA PRO A 40 -24.00 3.23 17.77
C PRO A 40 -22.53 3.63 17.95
N LEU A 41 -21.63 2.98 17.22
CA LEU A 41 -20.19 3.27 17.21
C LEU A 41 -19.75 4.07 15.98
N ASP A 42 -20.69 4.66 15.23
CA ASP A 42 -20.35 5.47 14.05
C ASP A 42 -19.43 6.64 14.43
N SER A 43 -18.41 6.89 13.64
CA SER A 43 -17.49 8.02 13.82
C SER A 43 -18.22 9.37 13.72
N GLU A 44 -19.25 9.41 12.87
CA GLU A 44 -20.00 10.62 12.60
C GLU A 44 -21.24 10.77 13.50
N PRO A 45 -21.50 11.97 14.03
CA PRO A 45 -22.65 12.20 14.94
C PRO A 45 -24.00 11.81 14.33
N HIS A 46 -24.21 12.10 13.03
CA HIS A 46 -25.46 11.78 12.36
C HIS A 46 -25.70 10.28 12.20
N GLY A 47 -24.66 9.47 12.09
CA GLY A 47 -24.81 8.00 12.03
C GLY A 47 -25.31 7.42 13.35
N ARG A 48 -24.77 7.90 14.47
CA ARG A 48 -25.24 7.53 15.83
C ARG A 48 -26.68 8.01 16.07
N GLU A 49 -26.99 9.25 15.69
CA GLU A 49 -28.34 9.84 15.82
C GLU A 49 -29.37 9.03 15.02
N ILE A 50 -29.08 8.67 13.77
CA ILE A 50 -29.96 7.86 12.93
C ILE A 50 -30.20 6.50 13.57
N PHE A 51 -29.14 5.86 14.10
CA PHE A 51 -29.25 4.58 14.80
C PHE A 51 -30.22 4.67 16.00
N GLU A 52 -30.01 5.64 16.89
CA GLU A 52 -30.86 5.85 18.08
C GLU A 52 -32.31 6.12 17.71
N ARG A 53 -32.56 6.92 16.70
CA ARG A 53 -33.91 7.26 16.22
C ARG A 53 -34.59 6.05 15.55
N CYS A 54 -33.86 5.20 14.83
CA CYS A 54 -34.36 3.93 14.31
C CYS A 54 -34.75 2.98 15.47
N VAL A 55 -33.87 2.81 16.45
CA VAL A 55 -34.11 1.93 17.61
C VAL A 55 -35.28 2.43 18.46
N SER A 56 -35.47 3.76 18.58
CA SER A 56 -36.61 4.34 19.30
C SER A 56 -37.97 4.18 18.56
N GLY A 57 -37.94 3.70 17.32
CA GLY A 57 -39.14 3.47 16.52
C GLY A 57 -39.68 4.72 15.80
N GLU A 58 -38.92 5.82 15.80
CA GLU A 58 -39.36 7.07 15.16
C GLU A 58 -39.61 6.90 13.63
N PHE A 59 -38.85 6.03 12.99
CA PHE A 59 -39.01 5.71 11.57
C PHE A 59 -39.73 4.38 11.31
N GLY A 60 -40.50 3.91 12.28
CA GLY A 60 -41.17 2.61 12.27
C GLY A 60 -40.34 1.51 12.92
N ASN A 61 -40.93 0.30 12.97
CA ASN A 61 -40.18 -0.84 13.55
C ASN A 61 -39.01 -1.23 12.66
N VAL A 62 -37.85 -1.45 13.28
CA VAL A 62 -36.70 -2.00 12.57
C VAL A 62 -37.01 -3.44 12.16
N ALA A 63 -37.06 -3.70 10.88
CA ALA A 63 -37.34 -5.03 10.34
C ALA A 63 -36.19 -6.00 10.71
N PRO A 64 -36.47 -7.31 10.86
CA PRO A 64 -35.41 -8.31 11.02
C PRO A 64 -34.40 -8.23 9.87
N ALA A 65 -33.16 -8.66 10.14
CA ALA A 65 -32.18 -8.79 9.09
C ALA A 65 -32.77 -9.62 7.94
N LYS A 66 -32.78 -9.08 6.72
CA LYS A 66 -33.25 -9.82 5.54
C LYS A 66 -32.27 -10.97 5.31
N LEU A 67 -32.61 -12.16 5.84
CA LEU A 67 -31.85 -13.40 5.62
C LEU A 67 -31.95 -13.90 4.15
N ASP A 68 -32.85 -13.30 3.37
CA ASP A 68 -33.10 -13.63 1.96
C ASP A 68 -32.95 -12.42 1.04
N ALA A 69 -31.85 -11.67 1.14
CA ALA A 69 -31.28 -11.24 -0.11
C ALA A 69 -30.79 -12.53 -0.78
N PRO A 70 -31.07 -12.81 -2.12
CA PRO A 70 -30.27 -13.78 -2.80
C PRO A 70 -28.85 -13.40 -2.40
N SER A 71 -28.12 -14.35 -1.82
CA SER A 71 -26.68 -14.22 -1.76
C SER A 71 -26.35 -13.54 -3.06
N LEU A 72 -25.95 -12.26 -3.07
CA LEU A 72 -25.01 -11.87 -4.06
C LEU A 72 -24.09 -13.05 -3.98
N VAL A 73 -24.27 -13.99 -4.95
CA VAL A 73 -23.26 -14.96 -5.22
C VAL A 73 -22.08 -14.06 -5.03
N HIS A 74 -21.33 -14.26 -3.91
CA HIS A 74 -19.94 -13.97 -3.99
C HIS A 74 -19.57 -14.85 -5.18
N GLU A 75 -19.87 -14.37 -6.39
CA GLU A 75 -18.92 -14.46 -7.44
C GLU A 75 -17.72 -14.08 -6.64
N GLU A 76 -16.98 -15.12 -6.18
CA GLU A 76 -15.71 -14.90 -5.52
C GLU A 76 -15.14 -13.82 -6.40
N LEU A 77 -15.25 -12.56 -5.93
CA LEU A 77 -14.48 -11.47 -6.47
C LEU A 77 -13.10 -12.03 -6.24
N HIS A 78 -12.67 -12.84 -7.21
CA HIS A 78 -11.27 -13.16 -7.35
C HIS A 78 -10.69 -11.79 -7.33
N PRO A 79 -10.03 -11.41 -6.22
CA PRO A 79 -9.50 -10.07 -6.09
C PRO A 79 -8.79 -9.83 -7.40
N PRO A 80 -9.11 -8.77 -8.15
CA PRO A 80 -8.69 -8.59 -9.53
C PRO A 80 -7.26 -9.02 -9.56
N ALA A 81 -6.90 -10.02 -10.41
CA ALA A 81 -5.64 -10.75 -10.32
C ALA A 81 -4.56 -9.74 -10.01
N LEU A 82 -4.04 -9.79 -8.78
CA LEU A 82 -3.15 -8.75 -8.26
C LEU A 82 -2.09 -8.54 -9.33
N PRO A 83 -1.77 -7.32 -9.75
CA PRO A 83 -0.79 -7.07 -10.80
C PRO A 83 0.45 -7.90 -10.52
N VAL A 84 1.08 -8.45 -11.55
CA VAL A 84 2.28 -9.28 -11.44
C VAL A 84 3.24 -8.67 -10.41
N GLY A 85 3.56 -9.40 -9.36
CA GLY A 85 4.39 -8.93 -8.24
C GLY A 85 3.64 -8.51 -6.96
N TRP A 86 2.32 -8.37 -6.95
CA TRP A 86 1.56 -8.00 -5.75
C TRP A 86 1.35 -9.16 -4.77
N HIS A 87 1.28 -10.41 -5.24
CA HIS A 87 1.19 -11.57 -4.33
C HIS A 87 2.36 -11.64 -3.38
N ASP A 88 3.56 -11.36 -3.89
CA ASP A 88 4.79 -11.38 -3.09
C ASP A 88 4.90 -10.15 -2.17
N ILE A 89 4.25 -9.03 -2.52
CA ILE A 89 4.16 -7.84 -1.67
C ILE A 89 3.30 -8.12 -0.44
N HIS A 90 2.28 -8.97 -0.56
CA HIS A 90 1.38 -9.26 0.55
C HIS A 90 2.12 -9.89 1.74
N GLU A 91 2.96 -10.90 1.50
CA GLU A 91 3.78 -11.52 2.56
C GLU A 91 4.71 -10.50 3.22
N PHE A 92 5.33 -9.63 2.42
CA PHE A 92 6.17 -8.56 2.94
C PHE A 92 5.37 -7.53 3.75
N LEU A 93 4.17 -7.15 3.30
CA LEU A 93 3.31 -6.21 4.04
C LEU A 93 2.82 -6.82 5.35
N GLU A 94 2.52 -8.10 5.41
CA GLU A 94 2.18 -8.79 6.65
C GLU A 94 3.36 -8.76 7.65
N GLU A 95 4.58 -9.03 7.19
CA GLU A 95 5.78 -8.94 8.00
C GLU A 95 6.02 -7.50 8.49
N ALA A 96 5.93 -6.52 7.57
CA ALA A 96 6.07 -5.11 7.91
C ALA A 96 5.01 -4.65 8.92
N ASN A 97 3.76 -5.13 8.81
CA ASN A 97 2.70 -4.82 9.76
C ASN A 97 2.95 -5.46 11.13
N ARG A 98 3.50 -6.69 11.18
CA ARG A 98 3.93 -7.31 12.45
C ARG A 98 5.03 -6.49 13.12
N GLU A 99 6.07 -6.09 12.38
CA GLU A 99 7.14 -5.24 12.89
C GLU A 99 6.62 -3.85 13.32
N ASN A 100 5.65 -3.29 12.59
CA ASN A 100 5.01 -2.04 12.98
C ASN A 100 4.25 -2.15 14.32
N ALA A 101 3.54 -3.26 14.54
CA ALA A 101 2.66 -3.45 15.70
C ALA A 101 3.42 -3.85 16.96
N SER A 102 4.36 -4.77 16.84
CA SER A 102 5.00 -5.41 18.01
C SER A 102 6.51 -5.61 17.89
N GLY A 103 7.10 -5.24 16.74
CA GLY A 103 8.50 -5.43 16.46
C GLY A 103 9.41 -4.34 17.03
N THR A 104 10.69 -4.49 16.77
CA THR A 104 11.72 -3.51 17.11
C THR A 104 11.87 -2.49 15.99
N GLU A 105 12.32 -1.27 16.31
CA GLU A 105 12.66 -0.29 15.26
C GLU A 105 13.71 -0.82 14.27
N ARG A 106 14.64 -1.65 14.74
CA ARG A 106 15.62 -2.31 13.88
C ARG A 106 14.97 -3.28 12.91
N GLY A 107 14.09 -4.17 13.39
CA GLY A 107 13.33 -5.11 12.56
C GLY A 107 12.53 -4.37 11.51
N LEU A 108 11.77 -3.37 11.94
CA LEU A 108 10.98 -2.51 11.05
C LEU A 108 11.84 -1.89 9.94
N VAL A 109 12.94 -1.23 10.29
CA VAL A 109 13.80 -0.55 9.31
C VAL A 109 14.41 -1.54 8.32
N LEU A 110 14.86 -2.71 8.80
CA LEU A 110 15.46 -3.73 7.94
C LEU A 110 14.43 -4.36 7.00
N VAL A 111 13.22 -4.68 7.48
CA VAL A 111 12.14 -5.25 6.66
C VAL A 111 11.74 -4.30 5.56
N TRP A 112 11.39 -3.06 5.88
CA TRP A 112 10.99 -2.07 4.87
C TRP A 112 12.08 -1.80 3.82
N ALA A 113 13.33 -1.67 4.24
CA ALA A 113 14.43 -1.45 3.31
C ALA A 113 14.67 -2.67 2.39
N SER A 114 14.52 -3.89 2.92
CA SER A 114 14.63 -5.12 2.14
C SER A 114 13.53 -5.24 1.09
N MET A 115 12.31 -4.81 1.42
CA MET A 115 11.19 -4.76 0.46
C MET A 115 11.49 -3.78 -0.70
N VAL A 116 11.98 -2.59 -0.39
CA VAL A 116 12.35 -1.60 -1.42
C VAL A 116 13.47 -2.14 -2.33
N ASP A 117 14.47 -2.82 -1.75
CA ASP A 117 15.56 -3.45 -2.52
C ASP A 117 15.05 -4.57 -3.43
N GLU A 118 14.16 -5.43 -2.90
CA GLU A 118 13.55 -6.50 -3.70
C GLU A 118 12.69 -5.94 -4.85
N MET A 119 11.94 -4.86 -4.62
CA MET A 119 11.15 -4.22 -5.69
C MET A 119 12.04 -3.62 -6.79
N LEU A 120 13.20 -3.08 -6.45
CA LEU A 120 14.19 -2.65 -7.45
C LEU A 120 14.77 -3.83 -8.22
N CYS A 121 15.04 -4.95 -7.54
CA CYS A 121 15.48 -6.18 -8.19
C CYS A 121 14.47 -6.65 -9.23
N ARG A 122 13.20 -6.75 -8.87
CA ARG A 122 12.09 -7.13 -9.76
C ARG A 122 11.89 -6.14 -10.89
N LEU A 123 11.99 -4.85 -10.64
CA LEU A 123 11.92 -3.81 -11.67
C LEU A 123 12.99 -4.03 -12.75
N LEU A 124 14.21 -4.31 -12.33
CA LEU A 124 15.32 -4.61 -13.24
C LEU A 124 15.14 -5.96 -13.95
N GLU A 125 14.65 -6.99 -13.26
CA GLU A 125 14.33 -8.29 -13.85
C GLU A 125 13.26 -8.18 -14.94
N GLN A 126 12.22 -7.36 -14.73
CA GLN A 126 11.18 -7.14 -15.74
C GLN A 126 11.69 -6.30 -16.93
N PHE A 127 12.61 -5.39 -16.70
CA PHE A 127 13.15 -4.52 -17.75
C PHE A 127 14.21 -5.19 -18.60
N LEU A 128 15.09 -5.99 -18.01
CA LEU A 128 16.18 -6.66 -18.70
C LEU A 128 15.67 -7.90 -19.46
N VAL A 129 16.45 -8.36 -20.43
CA VAL A 129 16.16 -9.59 -21.15
C VAL A 129 16.11 -10.77 -20.17
N GLU A 130 15.10 -11.64 -20.30
CA GLU A 130 15.02 -12.84 -19.48
C GLU A 130 16.11 -13.83 -19.86
N SER A 131 17.05 -14.05 -18.94
CA SER A 131 18.15 -14.98 -19.14
C SER A 131 18.75 -15.42 -17.80
N THR A 132 19.51 -16.50 -17.84
CA THR A 132 20.31 -16.94 -16.69
C THR A 132 21.36 -15.87 -16.31
N ILE A 133 21.90 -15.16 -17.30
CA ILE A 133 22.87 -14.07 -17.10
C ILE A 133 22.23 -12.94 -16.29
N THR A 134 21.03 -12.53 -16.65
CA THR A 134 20.28 -11.49 -15.91
C THR A 134 20.02 -11.92 -14.46
N LYS A 135 19.62 -13.17 -14.25
CA LYS A 135 19.41 -13.73 -12.90
C LYS A 135 20.70 -13.74 -12.10
N ASP A 136 21.79 -14.17 -12.69
CA ASP A 136 23.10 -14.18 -12.01
C ASP A 136 23.60 -12.76 -11.68
N MET A 137 23.39 -11.80 -12.57
CA MET A 137 23.75 -10.41 -12.31
C MET A 137 22.98 -9.79 -11.14
N LEU A 138 21.71 -10.11 -10.99
CA LEU A 138 20.82 -9.51 -10.00
C LEU A 138 20.78 -10.28 -8.68
N ARG A 139 20.81 -11.63 -8.73
CA ARG A 139 20.60 -12.50 -7.58
C ARG A 139 21.82 -13.37 -7.23
N GLY A 140 22.78 -13.49 -8.12
CA GLY A 140 24.04 -14.16 -7.81
C GLY A 140 24.87 -13.38 -6.79
N GLY A 141 25.35 -14.03 -5.73
CA GLY A 141 26.01 -13.36 -4.59
C GLY A 141 27.25 -12.52 -4.95
N SER A 142 27.84 -12.70 -6.13
CA SER A 142 28.93 -11.90 -6.70
C SER A 142 28.49 -11.09 -7.93
N GLY A 143 27.20 -11.07 -8.24
CA GLY A 143 26.66 -10.35 -9.41
C GLY A 143 26.83 -8.84 -9.29
N PRO A 144 27.10 -8.13 -10.40
CA PRO A 144 27.35 -6.69 -10.40
C PRO A 144 26.16 -5.87 -9.92
N LEU A 145 24.94 -6.40 -9.98
CA LEU A 145 23.70 -5.78 -9.54
C LEU A 145 23.11 -6.44 -8.28
N PHE A 146 23.92 -7.23 -7.57
CA PHE A 146 23.47 -7.87 -6.33
C PHE A 146 23.25 -6.89 -5.18
N ALA A 147 24.08 -5.86 -5.08
CA ALA A 147 23.99 -4.88 -4.00
C ALA A 147 22.86 -3.86 -4.20
N PHE A 148 22.14 -3.52 -3.13
CA PHE A 148 21.08 -2.52 -3.12
C PHE A 148 21.50 -1.21 -3.83
N SER A 149 22.69 -0.68 -3.52
CA SER A 149 23.19 0.54 -4.15
C SER A 149 23.45 0.40 -5.67
N ALA A 150 23.84 -0.79 -6.13
CA ALA A 150 24.06 -1.05 -7.54
C ALA A 150 22.71 -1.10 -8.29
N ARG A 151 21.71 -1.76 -7.74
CA ARG A 151 20.35 -1.79 -8.28
C ARG A 151 19.73 -0.40 -8.37
N THR A 152 19.86 0.40 -7.30
CA THR A 152 19.35 1.79 -7.27
C THR A 152 19.96 2.62 -8.40
N LYS A 153 21.29 2.57 -8.56
CA LYS A 153 22.02 3.30 -9.62
C LYS A 153 21.65 2.80 -11.02
N ALA A 154 21.58 1.48 -11.20
CA ALA A 154 21.17 0.89 -12.48
C ALA A 154 19.75 1.30 -12.86
N ALA A 155 18.78 1.21 -11.93
CA ALA A 155 17.41 1.61 -12.18
C ALA A 155 17.32 3.09 -12.60
N PHE A 156 18.07 3.97 -11.95
CA PHE A 156 18.14 5.39 -12.36
C PHE A 156 18.78 5.58 -13.74
N SER A 157 19.94 4.95 -13.98
CA SER A 157 20.65 5.08 -15.24
C SER A 157 19.89 4.54 -16.46
N LEU A 158 19.01 3.56 -16.21
CA LEU A 158 18.10 3.01 -17.23
C LEU A 158 16.79 3.80 -17.38
N GLY A 159 16.61 4.90 -16.63
CA GLY A 159 15.41 5.72 -16.67
C GLY A 159 14.18 5.08 -16.03
N LEU A 160 14.37 4.06 -15.18
CA LEU A 160 13.29 3.32 -14.52
C LEU A 160 12.77 4.01 -13.27
N ILE A 161 13.58 4.86 -12.65
CA ILE A 161 13.22 5.69 -11.50
C ILE A 161 13.64 7.14 -11.73
N SER A 162 12.90 8.08 -11.14
CA SER A 162 13.22 9.50 -11.20
C SER A 162 14.38 9.87 -10.25
N LYS A 163 14.90 11.11 -10.40
CA LYS A 163 15.92 11.65 -9.50
C LYS A 163 15.43 11.74 -8.05
N ASP A 164 14.18 12.11 -7.85
CA ASP A 164 13.60 12.25 -6.51
C ASP A 164 13.44 10.88 -5.85
N GLU A 165 13.03 9.87 -6.61
CA GLU A 165 12.94 8.49 -6.14
C GLU A 165 14.33 7.91 -5.83
N LEU A 166 15.33 8.19 -6.67
CA LEU A 166 16.72 7.84 -6.36
C LEU A 166 17.14 8.40 -5.00
N GLN A 167 16.88 9.70 -4.77
CA GLN A 167 17.23 10.35 -3.51
C GLN A 167 16.47 9.75 -2.32
N ALA A 168 15.19 9.47 -2.47
CA ALA A 168 14.38 8.84 -1.43
C ALA A 168 14.90 7.43 -1.08
N ILE A 169 15.18 6.60 -2.09
CA ILE A 169 15.72 5.25 -1.91
C ILE A 169 17.11 5.29 -1.25
N GLU A 170 17.97 6.25 -1.60
CA GLU A 170 19.27 6.43 -0.95
C GLU A 170 19.13 6.82 0.53
N VAL A 171 18.10 7.58 0.91
CA VAL A 171 17.81 7.87 2.33
C VAL A 171 17.35 6.61 3.05
N VAL A 172 16.46 5.79 2.46
CA VAL A 172 16.06 4.49 3.03
C VAL A 172 17.28 3.61 3.26
N ARG A 173 18.18 3.52 2.27
CA ARG A 173 19.41 2.75 2.37
C ARG A 173 20.35 3.28 3.48
N ALA A 174 20.48 4.60 3.61
CA ALA A 174 21.31 5.22 4.64
C ALA A 174 20.80 4.96 6.06
N ILE A 175 19.47 5.04 6.26
CA ILE A 175 18.82 4.70 7.54
C ILE A 175 19.04 3.22 7.85
N ARG A 176 18.77 2.32 6.89
CA ARG A 176 19.00 0.87 7.03
C ARG A 176 20.45 0.56 7.42
N ASN A 177 21.42 1.19 6.78
CA ASN A 177 22.83 0.96 7.09
C ASN A 177 23.19 1.45 8.51
N SER A 178 22.61 2.57 8.97
CA SER A 178 22.78 3.01 10.35
C SER A 178 22.30 1.94 11.33
N PHE A 179 21.12 1.37 11.12
CA PHE A 179 20.58 0.30 11.97
C PHE A 179 21.32 -1.02 11.85
N ALA A 180 21.89 -1.33 10.68
CA ALA A 180 22.68 -2.56 10.50
C ALA A 180 24.02 -2.52 11.25
N HIS A 181 24.65 -1.35 11.34
CA HIS A 181 26.04 -1.24 11.84
C HIS A 181 26.19 -0.56 13.20
N LYS A 182 25.18 0.15 13.69
CA LYS A 182 25.24 0.85 14.97
C LYS A 182 24.32 0.18 15.99
N LEU A 183 24.79 0.07 17.24
CA LEU A 183 24.01 -0.39 18.37
C LEU A 183 23.42 0.82 19.12
N GLY A 184 22.28 0.60 19.78
CA GLY A 184 21.69 1.60 20.68
C GLY A 184 21.17 2.87 20.00
N ILE A 185 20.89 2.81 18.68
CA ILE A 185 20.25 3.92 17.95
C ILE A 185 18.75 3.74 17.87
N SER A 186 18.03 4.84 17.78
CA SER A 186 16.57 4.92 17.65
C SER A 186 16.17 5.83 16.49
N LEU A 187 15.03 5.58 15.88
CA LEU A 187 14.41 6.50 14.92
C LEU A 187 14.04 7.84 15.58
N ALA A 188 13.89 7.87 16.91
CA ALA A 188 13.67 9.10 17.68
C ALA A 188 14.92 9.97 17.82
N ASP A 189 16.14 9.44 17.53
CA ASP A 189 17.36 10.26 17.52
C ASP A 189 17.19 11.40 16.50
N THR A 190 17.48 12.64 16.90
CA THR A 190 17.20 13.86 16.12
C THR A 190 17.63 13.72 14.65
N SER A 191 18.83 13.23 14.39
CA SER A 191 19.35 13.11 13.01
C SER A 191 18.63 12.05 12.17
N LEU A 192 18.10 10.99 12.78
CA LEU A 192 17.33 9.96 12.10
C LEU A 192 15.86 10.39 11.93
N HIS A 193 15.29 11.01 12.95
CA HIS A 193 13.98 11.62 12.88
C HIS A 193 13.86 12.62 11.73
N ASP A 194 14.81 13.56 11.63
CA ASP A 194 14.82 14.55 10.56
C ASP A 194 14.96 13.92 9.17
N LYS A 195 15.80 12.88 9.04
CA LYS A 195 15.89 12.10 7.78
C LYS A 195 14.56 11.42 7.41
N CYS A 196 13.87 10.81 8.38
CA CYS A 196 12.57 10.19 8.14
C CYS A 196 11.52 11.23 7.72
N LYS A 197 11.50 12.39 8.39
CA LYS A 197 10.61 13.50 8.05
C LYS A 197 10.90 14.06 6.65
N ASP A 198 12.16 14.25 6.29
CA ASP A 198 12.54 14.72 4.96
C ASP A 198 12.21 13.69 3.87
N LEU A 199 12.41 12.41 4.15
CA LEU A 199 12.02 11.30 3.28
C LEU A 199 10.51 11.32 3.03
N TYR A 200 9.69 11.43 4.09
CA TYR A 200 8.25 11.53 3.99
C TYR A 200 7.80 12.72 3.15
N ARG A 201 8.34 13.92 3.43
CA ARG A 201 8.00 15.13 2.68
C ARG A 201 8.31 15.01 1.19
N LYS A 202 9.41 14.38 0.83
CA LYS A 202 9.78 14.13 -0.58
C LYS A 202 8.82 13.16 -1.27
N THR A 203 8.24 12.22 -0.53
CA THR A 203 7.34 11.21 -1.11
C THR A 203 5.88 11.65 -1.18
N PHE A 204 5.42 12.49 -0.24
CA PHE A 204 4.01 12.91 -0.13
C PHE A 204 3.75 14.39 -0.43
N ASN A 205 4.78 15.23 -0.39
CA ASN A 205 4.66 16.68 -0.58
C ASN A 205 3.65 17.33 0.38
N ASP A 206 3.58 16.84 1.63
CA ASP A 206 2.74 17.38 2.69
C ASP A 206 3.54 17.68 3.96
N ASN A 207 2.89 18.36 4.94
CA ASN A 207 3.52 18.81 6.18
C ASN A 207 2.87 18.22 7.43
N TYR A 208 2.19 17.10 7.34
CA TYR A 208 1.65 16.42 8.51
C TYR A 208 2.76 16.08 9.50
N THR A 209 2.41 16.06 10.78
CA THR A 209 3.36 15.75 11.86
C THR A 209 3.07 14.37 12.41
N PHE A 210 4.07 13.50 12.32
CA PHE A 210 4.04 12.13 12.79
C PHE A 210 5.32 11.81 13.58
N ASP A 211 5.35 10.64 14.22
CA ASP A 211 6.59 10.08 14.72
C ASP A 211 7.50 9.56 13.57
N ALA A 212 8.75 9.33 13.88
CA ALA A 212 9.74 8.91 12.87
C ALA A 212 9.43 7.52 12.28
N LYS A 213 8.86 6.63 13.08
CA LYS A 213 8.44 5.29 12.66
C LYS A 213 7.36 5.38 11.58
N HIS A 214 6.36 6.24 11.81
CA HIS A 214 5.29 6.48 10.84
C HIS A 214 5.81 7.14 9.57
N TYR A 215 6.64 8.19 9.67
CA TYR A 215 7.26 8.82 8.51
C TYR A 215 8.00 7.80 7.64
N TYR A 216 8.82 6.95 8.25
CA TYR A 216 9.61 5.95 7.53
C TYR A 216 8.73 4.91 6.83
N SER A 217 7.78 4.32 7.56
CA SER A 217 6.88 3.29 7.04
C SER A 217 6.02 3.81 5.89
N GLN A 218 5.43 4.99 6.02
CA GLN A 218 4.60 5.59 4.97
C GLN A 218 5.41 5.90 3.71
N ALA A 219 6.61 6.45 3.86
CA ALA A 219 7.48 6.73 2.73
C ALA A 219 7.89 5.45 1.98
N CYS A 220 8.25 4.39 2.71
CA CYS A 220 8.54 3.09 2.12
C CYS A 220 7.31 2.50 1.42
N THR A 221 6.12 2.53 2.03
CA THR A 221 4.86 2.11 1.40
C THR A 221 4.63 2.84 0.07
N ARG A 222 4.82 4.16 0.05
CA ARG A 222 4.66 4.95 -1.18
C ARG A 222 5.66 4.54 -2.26
N LEU A 223 6.92 4.31 -1.91
CA LEU A 223 7.93 3.80 -2.85
C LEU A 223 7.54 2.44 -3.41
N LEU A 224 7.04 1.51 -2.58
CA LEU A 224 6.58 0.20 -3.04
C LEU A 224 5.43 0.32 -4.05
N ILE A 225 4.44 1.18 -3.78
CA ILE A 225 3.31 1.42 -4.69
C ILE A 225 3.81 1.94 -6.04
N ILE A 226 4.73 2.91 -6.03
CA ILE A 226 5.30 3.47 -7.26
C ILE A 226 6.07 2.41 -8.04
N LEU A 227 6.95 1.65 -7.39
CA LEU A 227 7.75 0.62 -8.03
C LEU A 227 6.89 -0.51 -8.59
N SER A 228 5.85 -0.95 -7.86
CA SER A 228 4.94 -1.99 -8.33
C SER A 228 4.15 -1.56 -9.59
N GLY A 229 3.67 -0.33 -9.63
CA GLY A 229 3.02 0.22 -10.81
C GLY A 229 3.94 0.23 -12.05
N ARG A 230 5.22 0.52 -11.86
CA ARG A 230 6.22 0.49 -12.94
C ARG A 230 6.55 -0.93 -13.40
N ILE A 231 6.67 -1.88 -12.46
CA ILE A 231 6.87 -3.29 -12.78
C ILE A 231 5.72 -3.78 -13.67
N ALA A 232 4.47 -3.48 -13.29
CA ALA A 232 3.30 -3.85 -14.07
C ALA A 232 3.29 -3.21 -15.47
N SER A 233 3.69 -1.95 -15.59
CA SER A 233 3.79 -1.24 -16.87
C SER A 233 4.87 -1.84 -17.78
N ILE A 234 6.04 -2.15 -17.23
CA ILE A 234 7.15 -2.73 -18.00
C ILE A 234 6.85 -4.16 -18.42
N ALA A 235 6.15 -4.94 -17.59
CA ALA A 235 5.77 -6.31 -17.90
C ALA A 235 4.94 -6.43 -19.20
N GLN A 236 4.19 -5.38 -19.57
CA GLN A 236 3.41 -5.34 -20.79
C GLN A 236 4.28 -5.17 -22.06
N ASN A 237 5.50 -4.67 -21.92
CA ASN A 237 6.42 -4.37 -23.04
C ASN A 237 7.83 -4.86 -22.72
N ARG A 238 7.94 -6.12 -22.35
CA ARG A 238 9.22 -6.73 -21.96
C ARG A 238 10.21 -6.74 -23.12
N ARG A 239 11.47 -6.46 -22.85
CA ARG A 239 12.55 -6.56 -23.84
C ARG A 239 12.83 -8.00 -24.20
N LEU A 240 12.96 -8.25 -25.49
CA LEU A 240 13.34 -9.55 -26.01
C LEU A 240 14.84 -9.57 -26.33
N GLU A 241 15.40 -10.77 -26.36
CA GLU A 241 16.75 -10.98 -26.86
C GLU A 241 16.85 -10.54 -28.32
N HIS A 242 17.95 -9.87 -28.67
CA HIS A 242 18.22 -9.52 -30.05
C HIS A 242 18.50 -10.79 -30.85
N THR A 243 17.69 -11.02 -31.88
CA THR A 243 17.87 -12.14 -32.80
C THR A 243 18.28 -11.63 -34.16
N ASP A 244 19.49 -11.98 -34.62
CA ASP A 244 19.93 -11.77 -35.99
C ASP A 244 20.18 -13.15 -36.59
N PRO A 245 19.46 -13.53 -37.68
CA PRO A 245 19.60 -14.85 -38.29
C PRO A 245 20.97 -15.05 -38.96
N ARG A 246 21.73 -14.01 -39.19
CA ARG A 246 23.06 -14.10 -39.78
C ARG A 246 24.09 -14.51 -38.72
N PRO A 247 25.01 -15.45 -39.05
CA PRO A 247 26.14 -15.77 -38.20
C PRO A 247 27.03 -14.53 -37.93
N ILE A 248 27.72 -14.48 -36.81
CA ILE A 248 28.57 -13.32 -36.43
C ILE A 248 29.61 -12.97 -37.52
N TYR A 249 30.14 -13.99 -38.18
CA TYR A 249 31.15 -13.80 -39.26
C TYR A 249 30.57 -13.25 -40.57
N GLU A 250 29.25 -13.10 -40.68
CA GLU A 250 28.53 -12.52 -41.81
C GLU A 250 27.94 -11.12 -41.52
N ARG A 251 28.16 -10.63 -40.28
CA ARG A 251 27.70 -9.30 -39.81
C ARG A 251 28.80 -8.27 -40.07
#